data_70b569073b5c459c847a082a6fc91c84
#
_entry.id   70b569073b5c459c847a082a6fc91c84
#
_cell.length_a   1.000
_cell.length_b   1.000
_cell.length_c   1.000
_cell.angle_alpha   90.00
_cell.angle_beta   90.00
_cell.angle_gamma   90.00
#
_symmetry.space_group_name_H-M   'P 1'
#
loop_
_entity.id
_entity.type
_entity.pdbx_description
1 polymer ?
#
loop_
_entity_poly.entity_id
_entity_poly.type
_entity_poly.pdbx_seq_one_letter_code
_entity_poly.pdbx_strand_id
1 'polypeptide(L)'
;LIKRTYFFSFCVFFTAFTTFTFGQIVSPFSVRYQTNAKGGIKIASNVVLSCGSGTNNCATAQSQVPPNGTFSNGAFSMTYVDIDNDASTFMSSSDSIALPNCSEILWAGLYWSARIAANTPNYVNRSQVRLKLNNGSYQVLTADQTLDVPTIGGSSWSHPSYYCFKNITSVLTSTGTNTRFTVANVTAETGSNRWGGWSVIIVYKN
;
A
#
# COMPACT_ATOMS: atom_id res chain seq x y z
N LEU A 1 26.17 -82.83 0.77
CA LEU A 1 25.06 -81.95 1.17
C LEU A 1 25.46 -80.48 0.94
N ILE A 2 25.00 -79.89 -0.17
CA ILE A 2 25.31 -78.48 -0.52
C ILE A 2 24.19 -77.62 0.03
N LYS A 3 24.46 -76.75 1.02
CA LYS A 3 23.51 -75.72 1.46
C LYS A 3 23.54 -74.54 0.52
N ARG A 4 22.40 -74.28 -0.19
CA ARG A 4 22.16 -73.09 -0.96
C ARG A 4 21.75 -71.96 -0.02
N THR A 5 22.61 -70.97 0.12
CA THR A 5 22.29 -69.71 0.81
C THR A 5 21.63 -68.75 -0.17
N TYR A 6 20.36 -68.40 0.04
CA TYR A 6 19.66 -67.41 -0.75
C TYR A 6 20.00 -66.03 -0.22
N PHE A 7 20.63 -65.20 -1.06
CA PHE A 7 20.92 -63.81 -0.78
C PHE A 7 19.68 -62.98 -1.20
N PHE A 8 18.91 -62.51 -0.23
CA PHE A 8 17.80 -61.59 -0.52
C PHE A 8 18.39 -60.20 -0.70
N SER A 9 18.49 -59.72 -1.96
CA SER A 9 18.85 -58.34 -2.30
C SER A 9 17.60 -57.47 -2.16
N PHE A 10 17.54 -56.67 -1.08
CA PHE A 10 16.51 -55.70 -0.82
C PHE A 10 16.87 -54.43 -1.57
N CYS A 11 16.34 -54.21 -2.79
CA CYS A 11 16.43 -52.98 -3.51
C CYS A 11 15.46 -51.96 -2.89
N VAL A 12 15.97 -51.04 -2.06
CA VAL A 12 15.23 -49.89 -1.57
C VAL A 12 15.18 -48.88 -2.71
N PHE A 13 14.02 -48.78 -3.36
CA PHE A 13 13.71 -47.69 -4.31
C PHE A 13 13.51 -46.40 -3.51
N PHE A 14 14.52 -45.57 -3.44
CA PHE A 14 14.39 -44.19 -2.95
C PHE A 14 13.72 -43.35 -4.06
N THR A 15 12.39 -43.23 -4.06
CA THR A 15 11.69 -42.26 -4.88
C THR A 15 11.91 -40.89 -4.25
N ALA A 16 12.86 -40.14 -4.78
CA ALA A 16 13.01 -38.71 -4.47
C ALA A 16 11.79 -37.99 -5.03
N PHE A 17 10.80 -37.69 -4.17
CA PHE A 17 9.75 -36.75 -4.48
C PHE A 17 10.35 -35.35 -4.52
N THR A 18 10.71 -34.87 -5.69
CA THR A 18 10.96 -33.43 -5.89
C THR A 18 9.63 -32.70 -5.81
N THR A 19 9.32 -32.14 -4.65
CA THR A 19 8.23 -31.19 -4.51
C THR A 19 8.64 -29.92 -5.22
N PHE A 20 8.10 -29.67 -6.41
CA PHE A 20 8.18 -28.37 -7.03
C PHE A 20 7.30 -27.42 -6.23
N THR A 21 7.91 -26.60 -5.37
CA THR A 21 7.23 -25.47 -4.75
C THR A 21 7.10 -24.37 -5.80
N PHE A 22 5.96 -24.33 -6.47
CA PHE A 22 5.60 -23.17 -7.27
C PHE A 22 5.31 -22.00 -6.29
N GLY A 23 6.06 -20.92 -6.43
CA GLY A 23 5.72 -19.68 -5.73
C GLY A 23 4.30 -19.29 -6.13
N GLN A 24 3.39 -19.24 -5.17
CA GLN A 24 2.00 -18.89 -5.44
C GLN A 24 1.93 -17.41 -5.82
N ILE A 25 1.64 -17.10 -7.08
CA ILE A 25 1.30 -15.75 -7.52
C ILE A 25 -0.14 -15.50 -7.08
N VAL A 26 -0.30 -14.69 -6.03
CA VAL A 26 -1.62 -14.34 -5.50
C VAL A 26 -2.41 -13.47 -6.49
N SER A 27 -1.71 -12.61 -7.22
CA SER A 27 -2.28 -11.82 -8.31
C SER A 27 -1.15 -11.43 -9.28
N PRO A 28 -1.26 -11.77 -10.57
CA PRO A 28 -0.24 -11.39 -11.55
C PRO A 28 -0.26 -9.88 -11.76
N PHE A 29 0.90 -9.32 -12.07
CA PHE A 29 0.98 -7.93 -12.53
C PHE A 29 0.24 -7.78 -13.86
N SER A 30 -0.58 -6.73 -13.96
CA SER A 30 -1.29 -6.36 -15.19
C SER A 30 -1.13 -4.88 -15.48
N VAL A 31 -1.08 -4.54 -16.76
CA VAL A 31 -1.05 -3.15 -17.20
C VAL A 31 -2.38 -2.48 -16.86
N ARG A 32 -2.35 -1.40 -16.09
CA ARG A 32 -3.55 -0.63 -15.73
C ARG A 32 -3.90 0.44 -16.75
N TYR A 33 -2.88 1.01 -17.38
CA TYR A 33 -3.03 2.00 -18.42
C TYR A 33 -1.80 2.00 -19.33
N GLN A 34 -2.04 2.18 -20.63
CA GLN A 34 -0.98 2.28 -21.64
C GLN A 34 -1.41 3.31 -22.69
N THR A 35 -0.49 4.16 -23.07
CA THR A 35 -0.69 5.16 -24.12
C THR A 35 0.62 5.52 -24.79
N ASN A 36 0.53 6.09 -26.00
CA ASN A 36 1.63 6.73 -26.69
C ASN A 36 1.20 8.17 -26.98
N ALA A 37 1.56 9.09 -26.11
CA ALA A 37 1.21 10.49 -26.20
C ALA A 37 2.38 11.36 -25.72
N LYS A 38 2.46 12.59 -26.23
CA LYS A 38 3.35 13.60 -25.66
C LYS A 38 2.76 14.06 -24.33
N GLY A 39 3.53 13.99 -23.27
CA GLY A 39 3.05 14.33 -21.93
C GLY A 39 3.97 13.79 -20.86
N GLY A 40 3.39 13.41 -19.73
CA GLY A 40 4.17 12.91 -18.60
C GLY A 40 3.33 12.23 -17.53
N ILE A 41 4.01 11.93 -16.42
CA ILE A 41 3.42 11.35 -15.22
C ILE A 41 3.70 12.29 -14.05
N LYS A 42 2.70 12.51 -13.22
CA LYS A 42 2.82 13.20 -11.92
C LYS A 42 2.30 12.30 -10.81
N ILE A 43 2.93 12.42 -9.65
CA ILE A 43 2.58 11.64 -8.46
C ILE A 43 2.41 12.62 -7.29
N ALA A 44 1.30 12.46 -6.57
CA ALA A 44 1.09 12.99 -5.23
C ALA A 44 1.01 11.82 -4.26
N SER A 45 1.59 11.96 -3.07
CA SER A 45 1.57 10.89 -2.08
C SER A 45 1.77 11.43 -0.67
N ASN A 46 1.22 10.72 0.31
CA ASN A 46 1.53 11.03 1.70
C ASN A 46 1.35 9.80 2.60
N VAL A 47 1.90 9.91 3.80
CA VAL A 47 1.72 8.94 4.87
C VAL A 47 0.39 9.17 5.60
N VAL A 48 -0.13 8.11 6.21
CA VAL A 48 -1.33 8.17 7.05
C VAL A 48 -0.99 8.01 8.53
N LEU A 49 0.23 7.58 8.83
CA LEU A 49 0.77 7.45 10.18
C LEU A 49 2.07 8.23 10.30
N SER A 50 2.26 8.83 11.47
CA SER A 50 3.49 9.50 11.86
C SER A 50 3.81 9.22 13.32
N CYS A 51 5.03 9.46 13.76
CA CYS A 51 5.35 9.43 15.18
C CYS A 51 4.65 10.58 15.88
N GLY A 52 4.01 10.30 17.02
CA GLY A 52 3.27 11.30 17.80
C GLY A 52 4.18 12.37 18.41
N SER A 53 3.62 13.55 18.70
CA SER A 53 4.30 14.59 19.49
C SER A 53 4.66 14.05 20.88
N GLY A 54 5.86 14.37 21.35
CA GLY A 54 6.37 13.90 22.65
C GLY A 54 7.11 12.56 22.61
N THR A 55 7.17 11.89 21.47
CA THR A 55 8.07 10.74 21.26
C THR A 55 9.49 11.24 21.07
N ASN A 56 10.44 10.69 21.82
CA ASN A 56 11.85 11.07 21.70
C ASN A 56 12.31 10.98 20.25
N ASN A 57 12.96 12.04 19.77
CA ASN A 57 13.53 12.11 18.42
C ASN A 57 12.53 12.06 17.24
N CYS A 58 11.22 12.20 17.47
CA CYS A 58 10.25 12.21 16.39
C CYS A 58 10.53 13.31 15.35
N ALA A 59 10.76 14.56 15.80
CA ALA A 59 11.08 15.67 14.90
C ALA A 59 12.39 15.41 14.13
N THR A 60 13.39 14.84 14.77
CA THR A 60 14.65 14.45 14.10
C THR A 60 14.41 13.33 13.08
N ALA A 61 13.61 12.32 13.43
CA ALA A 61 13.28 11.25 12.48
C ALA A 61 12.52 11.77 11.25
N GLN A 62 11.57 12.69 11.45
CA GLN A 62 10.81 13.32 10.36
C GLN A 62 11.66 14.20 9.46
N SER A 63 12.74 14.81 9.99
CA SER A 63 13.62 15.71 9.25
C SER A 63 14.75 15.00 8.48
N GLN A 64 14.92 13.69 8.63
CA GLN A 64 15.99 12.94 7.98
C GLN A 64 15.74 12.77 6.47
N VAL A 65 16.63 13.34 5.66
CA VAL A 65 16.62 13.19 4.20
C VAL A 65 18.07 13.06 3.70
N PRO A 66 18.46 11.94 3.12
CA PRO A 66 17.77 10.65 3.10
C PRO A 66 17.76 9.99 4.48
N PRO A 67 16.87 9.05 4.73
CA PRO A 67 16.84 8.35 6.01
C PRO A 67 18.17 7.64 6.24
N ASN A 68 18.83 7.94 7.35
CA ASN A 68 20.15 7.38 7.67
C ASN A 68 20.08 6.02 8.38
N GLY A 69 18.91 5.40 8.47
CA GLY A 69 18.68 4.12 9.11
C GLY A 69 18.74 4.13 10.64
N THR A 70 19.04 5.26 11.27
CA THR A 70 19.16 5.37 12.73
C THR A 70 17.79 5.29 13.41
N PHE A 71 16.75 5.80 12.74
CA PHE A 71 15.39 5.81 13.26
C PHE A 71 14.45 5.04 12.33
N SER A 72 13.77 4.07 12.87
CA SER A 72 12.74 3.31 12.16
C SER A 72 11.38 3.50 12.86
N ASN A 73 10.31 3.21 12.14
CA ASN A 73 8.96 3.23 12.72
C ASN A 73 8.78 2.21 13.86
N GLY A 74 9.72 1.28 14.02
CA GLY A 74 9.80 0.37 15.16
C GLY A 74 10.18 1.05 16.48
N ALA A 75 10.90 2.16 16.40
CA ALA A 75 11.33 2.94 17.55
C ALA A 75 10.25 3.91 18.09
N PHE A 76 9.12 4.02 17.38
CA PHE A 76 8.06 4.98 17.71
C PHE A 76 6.70 4.29 17.83
N SER A 77 5.83 4.87 18.66
CA SER A 77 4.41 4.59 18.60
C SER A 77 3.79 5.43 17.49
N MET A 78 3.51 4.81 16.35
CA MET A 78 2.92 5.48 15.20
C MET A 78 1.45 5.77 15.45
N THR A 79 1.02 6.99 15.16
CA THR A 79 -0.36 7.46 15.32
C THR A 79 -0.89 8.03 14.01
N TYR A 80 -2.19 8.10 13.86
CA TYR A 80 -2.80 8.71 12.69
C TYR A 80 -2.42 10.18 12.54
N VAL A 81 -2.13 10.56 11.31
CA VAL A 81 -2.08 11.98 10.89
C VAL A 81 -3.51 12.44 10.65
N ASP A 82 -3.83 13.64 11.15
CA ASP A 82 -5.09 14.30 10.86
C ASP A 82 -4.83 15.79 10.67
N ILE A 83 -5.00 16.28 9.44
CA ILE A 83 -4.62 17.65 9.07
C ILE A 83 -5.79 18.62 9.07
N ASP A 84 -7.02 18.16 9.07
CA ASP A 84 -8.19 19.03 8.93
C ASP A 84 -9.19 18.95 10.10
N ASN A 85 -8.99 18.05 11.04
CA ASN A 85 -9.85 17.84 12.22
C ASN A 85 -11.35 17.71 11.83
N ASP A 86 -11.64 17.16 10.66
CA ASP A 86 -13.02 16.93 10.21
C ASP A 86 -13.63 15.78 11.02
N ALA A 87 -14.68 16.06 11.78
CA ALA A 87 -15.32 15.06 12.65
C ALA A 87 -15.87 13.82 11.89
N SER A 88 -15.98 13.89 10.57
CA SER A 88 -16.41 12.76 9.75
C SER A 88 -15.25 11.83 9.37
N THR A 89 -14.01 12.17 9.68
CA THR A 89 -12.81 11.39 9.38
C THR A 89 -12.01 11.12 10.65
N PHE A 90 -11.32 9.98 10.72
CA PHE A 90 -10.43 9.64 11.85
C PHE A 90 -8.96 9.88 11.54
N MET A 91 -8.66 10.17 10.28
CA MET A 91 -7.33 10.56 9.80
C MET A 91 -7.48 11.26 8.46
N SER A 92 -6.58 12.17 8.18
CA SER A 92 -6.47 12.82 6.88
C SER A 92 -5.03 13.26 6.61
N SER A 93 -4.60 13.16 5.36
CA SER A 93 -3.33 13.73 4.90
C SER A 93 -3.46 14.21 3.46
N SER A 94 -2.62 15.16 3.03
CA SER A 94 -2.75 15.78 1.71
C SER A 94 -1.42 15.99 1.01
N ASP A 95 -1.48 16.02 -0.32
CA ASP A 95 -0.41 16.45 -1.20
C ASP A 95 -1.03 17.09 -2.45
N SER A 96 -0.23 17.77 -3.26
CA SER A 96 -0.69 18.57 -4.39
C SER A 96 0.09 18.26 -5.66
N ILE A 97 -0.61 18.28 -6.79
CA ILE A 97 -0.02 18.19 -8.12
C ILE A 97 -0.29 19.48 -8.89
N ALA A 98 0.75 19.97 -9.56
CA ALA A 98 0.65 20.98 -10.60
C ALA A 98 0.96 20.35 -11.95
N LEU A 99 0.00 20.37 -12.87
CA LEU A 99 0.19 19.98 -14.26
C LEU A 99 0.60 21.21 -15.08
N PRO A 100 1.36 21.05 -16.17
CA PRO A 100 1.59 22.12 -17.12
C PRO A 100 0.25 22.69 -17.65
N ASN A 101 0.27 23.95 -18.08
CA ASN A 101 -0.90 24.56 -18.70
C ASN A 101 -1.33 23.79 -19.95
N CYS A 102 -2.62 23.74 -20.21
CA CYS A 102 -3.22 23.00 -21.33
C CYS A 102 -3.08 21.46 -21.24
N SER A 103 -2.64 20.91 -20.12
CA SER A 103 -2.60 19.47 -19.94
C SER A 103 -4.00 18.85 -19.90
N GLU A 104 -4.12 17.69 -20.52
CA GLU A 104 -5.31 16.85 -20.44
C GLU A 104 -4.98 15.56 -19.68
N ILE A 105 -5.75 15.25 -18.65
CA ILE A 105 -5.59 14.01 -17.87
C ILE A 105 -6.09 12.83 -18.71
N LEU A 106 -5.20 11.90 -19.00
CA LEU A 106 -5.52 10.68 -19.75
C LEU A 106 -5.93 9.55 -18.81
N TRP A 107 -5.32 9.48 -17.64
CA TRP A 107 -5.60 8.48 -16.64
C TRP A 107 -5.14 8.92 -15.26
N ALA A 108 -5.89 8.51 -14.24
CA ALA A 108 -5.50 8.70 -12.85
C ALA A 108 -5.89 7.51 -11.99
N GLY A 109 -4.96 7.06 -11.15
CA GLY A 109 -5.17 5.99 -10.19
C GLY A 109 -4.85 6.42 -8.77
N LEU A 110 -5.74 6.13 -7.83
CA LEU A 110 -5.49 6.24 -6.40
C LEU A 110 -5.12 4.87 -5.85
N TYR A 111 -4.01 4.81 -5.15
CA TYR A 111 -3.51 3.63 -4.44
C TYR A 111 -3.45 3.93 -2.96
N TRP A 112 -3.81 2.98 -2.13
CA TRP A 112 -3.57 3.07 -0.69
C TRP A 112 -3.26 1.71 -0.11
N SER A 113 -2.51 1.71 0.96
CA SER A 113 -2.06 0.50 1.62
C SER A 113 -1.71 0.77 3.07
N ALA A 114 -1.83 -0.25 3.89
CA ALA A 114 -1.38 -0.19 5.27
C ALA A 114 -1.10 -1.58 5.82
N ARG A 115 -0.35 -1.61 6.91
CA ARG A 115 -0.24 -2.78 7.77
C ARG A 115 -1.47 -2.83 8.66
N ILE A 116 -2.18 -3.98 8.64
CA ILE A 116 -3.35 -4.22 9.46
C ILE A 116 -3.61 -5.72 9.58
N ALA A 117 -3.92 -6.19 10.79
CA ALA A 117 -4.34 -7.57 11.01
C ALA A 117 -5.86 -7.70 10.85
N ALA A 118 -6.33 -8.86 10.41
CA ALA A 118 -7.75 -9.11 10.15
C ALA A 118 -8.66 -8.98 11.37
N ASN A 119 -8.10 -9.10 12.57
CA ASN A 119 -8.83 -8.92 13.84
C ASN A 119 -8.82 -7.46 14.34
N THR A 120 -8.21 -6.55 13.61
CA THR A 120 -8.19 -5.12 13.98
C THR A 120 -9.56 -4.50 13.76
N PRO A 121 -10.04 -3.63 14.65
CA PRO A 121 -11.26 -2.86 14.41
C PRO A 121 -11.19 -2.12 13.07
N ASN A 122 -12.31 -2.04 12.38
CA ASN A 122 -12.43 -1.42 11.05
C ASN A 122 -11.68 -2.12 9.89
N TYR A 123 -11.08 -3.30 10.10
CA TYR A 123 -10.46 -4.06 9.01
C TYR A 123 -11.38 -4.22 7.79
N VAL A 124 -12.67 -4.42 8.02
CA VAL A 124 -13.68 -4.56 6.95
C VAL A 124 -13.78 -3.34 6.04
N ASN A 125 -13.40 -2.17 6.53
CA ASN A 125 -13.46 -0.90 5.80
C ASN A 125 -12.18 -0.59 5.00
N ARG A 126 -11.17 -1.46 5.00
CA ARG A 126 -9.87 -1.23 4.33
C ARG A 126 -9.96 -0.95 2.84
N SER A 127 -11.04 -1.43 2.19
CA SER A 127 -11.30 -1.17 0.77
C SER A 127 -11.96 0.17 0.49
N GLN A 128 -12.20 1.00 1.52
CA GLN A 128 -12.81 2.31 1.37
C GLN A 128 -11.91 3.40 1.91
N VAL A 129 -11.91 4.53 1.22
CA VAL A 129 -11.27 5.77 1.65
C VAL A 129 -12.18 6.95 1.33
N ARG A 130 -11.87 8.10 1.89
CA ARG A 130 -12.50 9.36 1.50
C ARG A 130 -11.50 10.22 0.73
N LEU A 131 -11.94 10.77 -0.37
CA LEU A 131 -11.16 11.69 -1.19
C LEU A 131 -11.83 13.06 -1.20
N LYS A 132 -11.07 14.09 -0.93
CA LYS A 132 -11.45 15.50 -1.07
C LYS A 132 -10.47 16.17 -2.03
N LEU A 133 -10.99 16.86 -3.04
CA LEU A 133 -10.21 17.62 -4.00
C LEU A 133 -10.31 19.10 -3.66
N ASN A 134 -9.18 19.76 -3.55
CA ASN A 134 -9.09 21.16 -3.18
C ASN A 134 -9.87 21.49 -1.90
N ASN A 135 -10.81 22.42 -1.97
CA ASN A 135 -11.69 22.83 -0.87
C ASN A 135 -13.10 22.21 -0.98
N GLY A 136 -13.27 21.16 -1.80
CA GLY A 136 -14.54 20.45 -1.93
C GLY A 136 -14.92 19.61 -0.72
N SER A 137 -15.96 18.81 -0.86
CA SER A 137 -16.41 17.87 0.15
C SER A 137 -15.75 16.50 -0.02
N TYR A 138 -15.67 15.73 1.06
CA TYR A 138 -15.26 14.34 1.01
C TYR A 138 -16.27 13.47 0.25
N GLN A 139 -15.79 12.66 -0.65
CA GLN A 139 -16.54 11.58 -1.29
C GLN A 139 -15.95 10.23 -0.89
N VAL A 140 -16.82 9.25 -0.66
CA VAL A 140 -16.41 7.87 -0.35
C VAL A 140 -16.03 7.18 -1.66
N LEU A 141 -14.86 6.59 -1.69
CA LEU A 141 -14.38 5.76 -2.79
C LEU A 141 -14.19 4.33 -2.30
N THR A 142 -14.73 3.38 -3.06
CA THR A 142 -14.49 1.94 -2.85
C THR A 142 -13.48 1.46 -3.88
N ALA A 143 -12.51 0.68 -3.46
CA ALA A 143 -11.48 0.11 -4.32
C ALA A 143 -12.09 -0.73 -5.46
N ASP A 144 -11.49 -0.60 -6.65
CA ASP A 144 -11.76 -1.49 -7.79
C ASP A 144 -11.02 -2.83 -7.60
N GLN A 145 -9.93 -2.81 -6.82
CA GLN A 145 -9.16 -4.00 -6.46
C GLN A 145 -8.62 -3.87 -5.04
N THR A 146 -8.76 -4.93 -4.27
CA THR A 146 -8.13 -5.10 -2.95
C THR A 146 -7.32 -6.39 -2.96
N LEU A 147 -6.05 -6.29 -2.56
CA LEU A 147 -5.15 -7.42 -2.38
C LEU A 147 -4.76 -7.49 -0.91
N ASP A 148 -5.06 -8.60 -0.28
CA ASP A 148 -4.62 -8.89 1.08
C ASP A 148 -3.35 -9.74 1.04
N VAL A 149 -2.34 -9.31 1.77
CA VAL A 149 -1.11 -10.06 1.97
C VAL A 149 -1.14 -10.62 3.39
N PRO A 150 -1.42 -11.91 3.56
CA PRO A 150 -1.46 -12.54 4.87
C PRO A 150 -0.06 -12.61 5.47
N THR A 151 0.02 -12.81 6.78
CA THR A 151 1.28 -13.18 7.42
C THR A 151 1.75 -14.51 6.86
N ILE A 152 2.91 -14.54 6.22
CA ILE A 152 3.54 -15.79 5.80
C ILE A 152 4.15 -16.45 7.04
N GLY A 153 3.73 -17.67 7.34
CA GLY A 153 4.01 -18.36 8.59
C GLY A 153 5.50 -18.37 8.99
N GLY A 154 5.75 -18.09 10.25
CA GLY A 154 7.05 -18.27 10.91
C GLY A 154 8.07 -17.14 10.76
N SER A 155 7.82 -16.12 9.97
CA SER A 155 8.73 -14.97 9.82
C SER A 155 8.30 -13.81 10.70
N SER A 156 9.16 -13.34 11.60
CA SER A 156 8.96 -12.11 12.38
C SER A 156 8.88 -10.84 11.50
N TRP A 157 9.25 -10.94 10.22
CA TRP A 157 9.23 -9.87 9.23
C TRP A 157 7.96 -9.84 8.38
N SER A 158 7.15 -10.90 8.42
CA SER A 158 5.89 -10.97 7.68
C SER A 158 4.76 -10.39 8.50
N HIS A 159 4.24 -9.28 8.05
CA HIS A 159 3.11 -8.61 8.70
C HIS A 159 1.93 -8.53 7.73
N PRO A 160 0.71 -8.83 8.19
CA PRO A 160 -0.46 -8.70 7.36
C PRO A 160 -0.61 -7.25 6.88
N SER A 161 -0.87 -7.12 5.60
CA SER A 161 -1.06 -5.82 4.96
C SER A 161 -2.07 -5.94 3.82
N TYR A 162 -2.54 -4.82 3.34
CA TYR A 162 -3.41 -4.78 2.18
C TYR A 162 -2.96 -3.67 1.21
N TYR A 163 -3.36 -3.83 -0.04
CA TYR A 163 -3.10 -2.89 -1.12
C TYR A 163 -4.38 -2.70 -1.92
N CYS A 164 -4.80 -1.46 -2.07
CA CYS A 164 -6.01 -1.10 -2.79
C CYS A 164 -5.70 -0.19 -3.97
N PHE A 165 -6.56 -0.29 -4.97
CA PHE A 165 -6.52 0.55 -6.15
C PHE A 165 -7.91 1.03 -6.52
N LYS A 166 -8.02 2.29 -6.94
CA LYS A 166 -9.21 2.90 -7.53
C LYS A 166 -8.84 3.74 -8.75
N ASN A 167 -9.50 3.49 -9.89
CA ASN A 167 -9.44 4.42 -11.02
C ASN A 167 -10.24 5.67 -10.68
N ILE A 168 -9.58 6.82 -10.66
CA ILE A 168 -10.18 8.12 -10.33
C ILE A 168 -10.15 9.09 -11.50
N THR A 169 -9.93 8.62 -12.73
CA THR A 169 -9.84 9.46 -13.92
C THR A 169 -11.09 10.36 -14.05
N SER A 170 -12.27 9.78 -13.92
CA SER A 170 -13.53 10.52 -14.03
C SER A 170 -13.75 11.54 -12.91
N VAL A 171 -13.11 11.33 -11.76
CA VAL A 171 -13.19 12.27 -10.62
C VAL A 171 -12.38 13.54 -10.89
N LEU A 172 -11.34 13.44 -11.74
CA LEU A 172 -10.39 14.53 -12.01
C LEU A 172 -10.71 15.31 -13.29
N THR A 173 -11.64 14.87 -14.12
CA THR A 173 -11.93 15.53 -15.42
C THR A 173 -12.44 16.97 -15.28
N SER A 174 -12.95 17.34 -14.11
CA SER A 174 -13.43 18.69 -13.80
C SER A 174 -12.46 19.53 -12.96
N THR A 175 -11.29 18.97 -12.60
CA THR A 175 -10.29 19.69 -11.81
C THR A 175 -9.36 20.48 -12.73
N GLY A 176 -8.93 21.64 -12.28
CA GLY A 176 -7.92 22.43 -13.01
C GLY A 176 -6.54 21.75 -12.98
N THR A 177 -5.55 22.43 -13.55
CA THR A 177 -4.16 21.96 -13.60
C THR A 177 -3.49 21.84 -12.22
N ASN A 178 -4.01 22.55 -11.21
CA ASN A 178 -3.52 22.51 -9.84
C ASN A 178 -4.57 21.82 -8.96
N THR A 179 -4.22 20.66 -8.41
CA THR A 179 -5.15 19.89 -7.57
C THR A 179 -4.46 19.46 -6.29
N ARG A 180 -5.06 19.80 -5.16
CA ARG A 180 -4.72 19.23 -3.84
C ARG A 180 -5.62 18.03 -3.59
N PHE A 181 -5.00 16.92 -3.30
CA PHE A 181 -5.64 15.69 -2.88
C PHE A 181 -5.57 15.60 -1.36
N THR A 182 -6.70 15.44 -0.71
CA THR A 182 -6.76 15.04 0.69
C THR A 182 -7.41 13.68 0.77
N VAL A 183 -6.63 12.69 1.23
CA VAL A 183 -7.13 11.32 1.41
C VAL A 183 -7.32 11.08 2.90
N ALA A 184 -8.48 10.55 3.25
CA ALA A 184 -8.87 10.30 4.62
C ALA A 184 -9.41 8.87 4.81
N ASN A 185 -9.43 8.41 6.05
CA ASN A 185 -9.97 7.11 6.46
C ASN A 185 -9.25 5.90 5.83
N VAL A 186 -7.96 6.00 5.56
CA VAL A 186 -7.14 4.83 5.26
C VAL A 186 -6.95 4.05 6.55
N THR A 187 -7.52 2.85 6.60
CA THR A 187 -7.50 2.03 7.80
C THR A 187 -6.13 1.38 8.02
N ALA A 188 -5.49 1.65 9.14
CA ALA A 188 -4.21 1.11 9.54
C ALA A 188 -4.21 0.73 11.02
N GLU A 189 -3.28 -0.09 11.46
CA GLU A 189 -2.97 -0.23 12.88
C GLU A 189 -2.07 0.90 13.33
N THR A 190 -2.26 1.35 14.57
CA THR A 190 -1.35 2.28 15.26
C THR A 190 -0.36 1.52 16.14
N GLY A 191 0.68 2.19 16.62
CA GLY A 191 1.71 1.59 17.47
C GLY A 191 3.04 1.34 16.76
N SER A 192 3.89 0.54 17.36
CA SER A 192 5.24 0.28 16.86
C SER A 192 5.25 -0.58 15.59
N ASN A 193 6.17 -0.31 14.67
CA ASN A 193 6.29 -1.02 13.39
C ASN A 193 5.03 -0.94 12.50
N ARG A 194 4.29 0.16 12.59
CA ARG A 194 3.09 0.39 11.77
C ARG A 194 3.39 1.37 10.65
N TRP A 195 2.74 1.15 9.52
CA TRP A 195 2.85 1.99 8.34
C TRP A 195 1.54 2.02 7.57
N GLY A 196 1.36 3.06 6.83
CA GLY A 196 0.27 3.25 5.88
C GLY A 196 0.50 4.50 5.06
N GLY A 197 -0.04 4.50 3.86
CA GLY A 197 0.12 5.63 2.95
C GLY A 197 -0.80 5.50 1.74
N TRP A 198 -0.82 6.56 0.95
CA TRP A 198 -1.53 6.61 -0.32
C TRP A 198 -0.71 7.32 -1.38
N SER A 199 -1.03 7.06 -2.64
CA SER A 199 -0.49 7.79 -3.78
C SER A 199 -1.53 7.94 -4.87
N VAL A 200 -1.52 9.10 -5.52
CA VAL A 200 -2.25 9.38 -6.77
C VAL A 200 -1.23 9.45 -7.89
N ILE A 201 -1.45 8.69 -8.94
CA ILE A 201 -0.63 8.72 -10.15
C ILE A 201 -1.49 9.27 -11.28
N ILE A 202 -1.02 10.32 -11.94
CA ILE A 202 -1.70 10.95 -13.06
C ILE A 202 -0.84 10.82 -14.32
N VAL A 203 -1.43 10.30 -15.38
CA VAL A 203 -0.88 10.33 -16.74
C VAL A 203 -1.60 11.43 -17.49
N TYR A 204 -0.83 12.36 -18.08
CA TYR A 204 -1.39 13.48 -18.83
C TYR A 204 -0.70 13.64 -20.18
N LYS A 205 -1.38 14.22 -21.13
CA LYS A 205 -0.81 14.75 -22.38
C LYS A 205 -0.74 16.27 -22.34
N ASN A 206 0.20 16.82 -23.11
CA ASN A 206 0.45 18.28 -23.21
C ASN A 206 0.77 18.65 -24.65
#